data_73319470299140cc556a053703dacefb
#
_entry.id   73319470299140cc556a053703dacefb
#
_cell.length_a   1.000
_cell.length_b   1.000
_cell.length_c   1.000
_cell.angle_alpha   90.00
_cell.angle_beta   90.00
_cell.angle_gamma   90.00
#
_symmetry.space_group_name_H-M   'P 1'
#
loop_
_entity.id
_entity.type
_entity.pdbx_description
1 polymer ?
#
loop_
_entity_poly.entity_id
_entity_poly.type
_entity_poly.pdbx_seq_one_letter_code
_entity_poly.pdbx_strand_id
1 'polypeptide(L)'
;MDEIRVALFGTGGFAANYPEAFKNPKRENVRLVAAVDPYAADFSLCPLYKDAEQMYAEAKPDVVIIATPIQLHREQAEQAFAHGCSVVLEKPLAGCEADARAILAARDKAGKLLNVDYQMCYDPVIRAAKRDADSGLFGAPLDMKVIVLWPRGFTYYGRSTHWAGRKYDSDGRAVFDSVLNNATAHYLMNMLFMTGAPAEDVSCRTFRANDIETYDTAVMKATSAGAKLFIAVSHAVRPDEKQEPMFEYRYEKAVLRYGRPGGERRKEFTATFNDGREISYGSVEQLYIENLWNMVDALRLGTPILCGGETALLHAQALESMRRAKPEAVPFPARLVSTDGSMNWVEGLAGSLWQAFRTEQLPELGEHGLYFPEQT
;
A
#
# COMPACT_ATOMS: atom_id res chain seq x y z
N MET A 1 -3.07 33.03 -8.78
CA MET A 1 -2.43 31.74 -9.09
C MET A 1 -3.27 31.09 -10.18
N ASP A 2 -2.64 30.54 -11.19
CA ASP A 2 -3.33 29.91 -12.31
C ASP A 2 -4.14 28.72 -11.87
N GLU A 3 -5.24 28.42 -12.56
CA GLU A 3 -6.09 27.27 -12.29
C GLU A 3 -5.30 25.98 -12.59
N ILE A 4 -5.33 25.02 -11.65
CA ILE A 4 -4.83 23.64 -11.88
C ILE A 4 -6.02 22.79 -12.34
N ARG A 5 -5.90 22.25 -13.54
CA ARG A 5 -6.91 21.43 -14.21
C ARG A 5 -6.60 19.96 -13.96
N VAL A 6 -7.54 19.24 -13.35
CA VAL A 6 -7.35 17.86 -12.93
C VAL A 6 -8.29 16.95 -13.72
N ALA A 7 -7.78 15.83 -14.22
CA ALA A 7 -8.59 14.73 -14.77
C ALA A 7 -8.53 13.51 -13.85
N LEU A 8 -9.61 12.72 -13.82
CA LEU A 8 -9.73 11.50 -13.01
C LEU A 8 -9.91 10.29 -13.91
N PHE A 9 -9.03 9.30 -13.81
CA PHE A 9 -9.15 7.98 -14.43
C PHE A 9 -9.73 6.97 -13.44
N GLY A 10 -10.87 6.37 -13.81
CA GLY A 10 -11.71 5.56 -12.93
C GLY A 10 -12.69 6.42 -12.13
N THR A 11 -13.91 5.97 -11.96
CA THR A 11 -14.95 6.71 -11.22
C THR A 11 -15.56 5.87 -10.08
N GLY A 12 -15.25 4.56 -10.03
CA GLY A 12 -15.78 3.62 -9.05
C GLY A 12 -14.77 3.23 -7.97
N GLY A 13 -15.21 2.44 -7.00
CA GLY A 13 -14.35 1.93 -5.94
C GLY A 13 -13.69 3.06 -5.12
N PHE A 14 -12.36 3.02 -4.98
CA PHE A 14 -11.64 4.05 -4.23
C PHE A 14 -11.66 5.42 -4.94
N ALA A 15 -11.71 5.43 -6.26
CA ALA A 15 -11.82 6.67 -7.06
C ALA A 15 -12.99 7.56 -6.65
N ALA A 16 -14.08 6.97 -6.11
CA ALA A 16 -15.25 7.70 -5.63
C ALA A 16 -14.97 8.66 -4.46
N ASN A 17 -13.80 8.59 -3.83
CA ASN A 17 -13.39 9.53 -2.78
C ASN A 17 -12.87 10.86 -3.35
N TYR A 18 -12.31 10.88 -4.55
CA TYR A 18 -11.71 12.07 -5.14
C TYR A 18 -12.73 13.20 -5.47
N PRO A 19 -13.93 12.91 -5.99
CA PRO A 19 -14.95 13.93 -6.26
C PRO A 19 -15.27 14.85 -5.09
N GLU A 20 -15.28 14.34 -3.86
CA GLU A 20 -15.58 15.14 -2.67
C GLU A 20 -14.54 16.22 -2.41
N ALA A 21 -13.28 15.97 -2.77
CA ALA A 21 -12.20 16.94 -2.66
C ALA A 21 -12.45 18.22 -3.49
N PHE A 22 -13.15 18.09 -4.58
CA PHE A 22 -13.41 19.20 -5.49
C PHE A 22 -14.70 19.97 -5.15
N LYS A 23 -15.57 19.41 -4.31
CA LYS A 23 -16.73 20.13 -3.78
C LYS A 23 -16.32 21.11 -2.69
N ASN A 24 -15.35 20.72 -1.84
CA ASN A 24 -14.80 21.51 -0.75
C ASN A 24 -13.27 21.49 -0.81
N PRO A 25 -12.64 22.16 -1.80
CA PRO A 25 -11.23 22.03 -2.05
C PRO A 25 -10.40 22.67 -0.93
N LYS A 26 -9.38 21.94 -0.43
CA LYS A 26 -8.39 22.48 0.52
C LYS A 26 -7.47 23.55 -0.10
N ARG A 27 -7.49 23.68 -1.43
CA ARG A 27 -6.71 24.67 -2.18
C ARG A 27 -7.61 25.32 -3.23
N GLU A 28 -7.56 26.64 -3.32
CA GLU A 28 -8.30 27.41 -4.31
C GLU A 28 -7.79 27.13 -5.73
N ASN A 29 -8.60 27.45 -6.74
CA ASN A 29 -8.26 27.34 -8.16
C ASN A 29 -7.73 25.95 -8.56
N VAL A 30 -8.35 24.89 -8.05
CA VAL A 30 -8.14 23.49 -8.45
C VAL A 30 -9.49 22.96 -8.92
N ARG A 31 -9.56 22.49 -10.16
CA ARG A 31 -10.83 22.06 -10.74
C ARG A 31 -10.74 20.70 -11.40
N LEU A 32 -11.68 19.83 -11.08
CA LEU A 32 -11.89 18.58 -11.82
C LEU A 32 -12.56 18.94 -13.16
N VAL A 33 -11.82 18.78 -14.25
CA VAL A 33 -12.25 19.19 -15.59
C VAL A 33 -12.72 18.03 -16.44
N ALA A 34 -12.36 16.79 -16.11
CA ALA A 34 -12.73 15.59 -16.86
C ALA A 34 -12.66 14.33 -15.98
N ALA A 35 -13.46 13.34 -16.33
CA ALA A 35 -13.32 11.96 -15.85
C ALA A 35 -13.21 11.02 -17.06
N VAL A 36 -12.42 9.94 -16.92
CA VAL A 36 -12.30 8.89 -17.94
C VAL A 36 -12.69 7.57 -17.32
N ASP A 37 -13.73 6.95 -17.82
CA ASP A 37 -14.16 5.61 -17.40
C ASP A 37 -14.98 4.96 -18.52
N PRO A 38 -14.46 3.92 -19.20
CA PRO A 38 -15.16 3.27 -20.30
C PRO A 38 -16.46 2.58 -19.86
N TYR A 39 -16.59 2.22 -18.59
CA TYR A 39 -17.70 1.43 -18.05
C TYR A 39 -18.76 2.24 -17.31
N ALA A 40 -18.44 3.43 -16.79
CA ALA A 40 -19.39 4.28 -16.09
C ALA A 40 -20.48 4.80 -17.06
N ALA A 41 -21.73 4.84 -16.61
CA ALA A 41 -22.84 5.38 -17.43
C ALA A 41 -22.84 6.91 -17.44
N ASP A 42 -22.54 7.55 -16.31
CA ASP A 42 -22.53 8.99 -16.11
C ASP A 42 -21.52 9.41 -15.04
N PHE A 43 -21.25 10.72 -14.98
CA PHE A 43 -20.46 11.33 -13.92
C PHE A 43 -20.87 12.82 -13.79
N SER A 44 -21.40 13.20 -12.64
CA SER A 44 -22.14 14.46 -12.48
C SER A 44 -21.28 15.72 -12.31
N LEU A 45 -19.96 15.57 -11.99
CA LEU A 45 -19.12 16.72 -11.61
C LEU A 45 -18.39 17.38 -12.80
N CYS A 46 -18.14 16.63 -13.85
CA CYS A 46 -17.46 17.10 -15.05
C CYS A 46 -17.80 16.20 -16.25
N PRO A 47 -17.42 16.55 -17.48
CA PRO A 47 -17.56 15.67 -18.63
C PRO A 47 -16.93 14.31 -18.42
N LEU A 48 -17.66 13.23 -18.76
CA LEU A 48 -17.20 11.86 -18.75
C LEU A 48 -16.78 11.45 -20.16
N TYR A 49 -15.56 11.00 -20.29
CA TYR A 49 -14.98 10.48 -21.52
C TYR A 49 -14.87 8.96 -21.47
N LYS A 50 -15.06 8.33 -22.62
CA LYS A 50 -14.84 6.88 -22.82
C LYS A 50 -13.44 6.60 -23.38
N ASP A 51 -12.86 7.60 -23.99
CA ASP A 51 -11.55 7.59 -24.61
C ASP A 51 -10.63 8.63 -23.99
N ALA A 52 -9.42 8.22 -23.62
CA ALA A 52 -8.45 9.09 -22.96
C ALA A 52 -7.85 10.13 -23.93
N GLU A 53 -7.58 9.77 -25.18
CA GLU A 53 -7.01 10.69 -26.17
C GLU A 53 -7.96 11.85 -26.44
N GLN A 54 -9.27 11.55 -26.55
CA GLN A 54 -10.28 12.60 -26.67
C GLN A 54 -10.26 13.53 -25.44
N MET A 55 -10.17 12.96 -24.25
CA MET A 55 -10.09 13.73 -22.99
C MET A 55 -8.86 14.66 -22.99
N TYR A 56 -7.67 14.16 -23.36
CA TYR A 56 -6.46 14.99 -23.39
C TYR A 56 -6.58 16.12 -24.41
N ALA A 57 -7.14 15.86 -25.58
CA ALA A 57 -7.34 16.88 -26.64
C ALA A 57 -8.28 18.01 -26.22
N GLU A 58 -9.38 17.67 -25.54
CA GLU A 58 -10.45 18.62 -25.19
C GLU A 58 -10.25 19.25 -23.82
N ALA A 59 -9.96 18.44 -22.76
CA ALA A 59 -9.90 18.92 -21.39
C ALA A 59 -8.54 19.50 -21.00
N LYS A 60 -7.43 19.09 -21.64
CA LYS A 60 -6.07 19.60 -21.42
C LYS A 60 -5.73 19.73 -19.93
N PRO A 61 -5.70 18.61 -19.16
CA PRO A 61 -5.39 18.67 -17.74
C PRO A 61 -3.91 18.93 -17.48
N ASP A 62 -3.59 19.54 -16.33
CA ASP A 62 -2.25 19.70 -15.79
C ASP A 62 -1.84 18.47 -14.95
N VAL A 63 -2.85 17.86 -14.30
CA VAL A 63 -2.70 16.71 -13.40
C VAL A 63 -3.71 15.63 -13.77
N VAL A 64 -3.25 14.39 -13.80
CA VAL A 64 -4.11 13.21 -13.94
C VAL A 64 -4.08 12.41 -12.66
N ILE A 65 -5.25 12.14 -12.07
CA ILE A 65 -5.43 11.18 -11.00
C ILE A 65 -5.71 9.83 -11.65
N ILE A 66 -4.94 8.81 -11.32
CA ILE A 66 -5.13 7.43 -11.78
C ILE A 66 -5.57 6.59 -10.59
N ALA A 67 -6.84 6.20 -10.57
CA ALA A 67 -7.45 5.40 -9.52
C ALA A 67 -8.18 4.18 -10.12
N THR A 68 -7.55 3.59 -11.10
CA THR A 68 -7.99 2.42 -11.86
C THR A 68 -7.40 1.13 -11.27
N PRO A 69 -7.75 -0.07 -11.78
CA PRO A 69 -7.06 -1.31 -11.41
C PRO A 69 -5.55 -1.29 -11.71
N ILE A 70 -4.78 -1.96 -10.85
CA ILE A 70 -3.30 -1.93 -10.81
C ILE A 70 -2.64 -2.17 -12.17
N GLN A 71 -3.16 -3.08 -12.97
CA GLN A 71 -2.61 -3.44 -14.29
C GLN A 71 -2.67 -2.31 -15.32
N LEU A 72 -3.48 -1.27 -15.07
CA LEU A 72 -3.61 -0.10 -15.95
C LEU A 72 -2.68 1.05 -15.55
N HIS A 73 -2.08 1.01 -14.36
CA HIS A 73 -1.29 2.11 -13.83
C HIS A 73 -0.16 2.52 -14.75
N ARG A 74 0.60 1.54 -15.27
CA ARG A 74 1.73 1.81 -16.16
C ARG A 74 1.29 2.52 -17.44
N GLU A 75 0.38 1.92 -18.18
CA GLU A 75 -0.09 2.45 -19.46
C GLU A 75 -0.65 3.86 -19.31
N GLN A 76 -1.51 4.07 -18.31
CA GLN A 76 -2.16 5.36 -18.07
C GLN A 76 -1.18 6.43 -17.56
N ALA A 77 -0.20 6.06 -16.74
CA ALA A 77 0.83 7.00 -16.30
C ALA A 77 1.77 7.39 -17.44
N GLU A 78 2.22 6.45 -18.27
CA GLU A 78 3.03 6.72 -19.46
C GLU A 78 2.30 7.64 -20.42
N GLN A 79 0.99 7.41 -20.66
CA GLN A 79 0.13 8.26 -21.50
C GLN A 79 0.00 9.67 -20.90
N ALA A 80 -0.29 9.80 -19.60
CA ALA A 80 -0.39 11.09 -18.94
C ALA A 80 0.90 11.91 -19.05
N PHE A 81 2.06 11.29 -18.84
CA PHE A 81 3.36 11.94 -18.99
C PHE A 81 3.63 12.36 -20.44
N ALA A 82 3.26 11.53 -21.42
CA ALA A 82 3.39 11.87 -22.84
C ALA A 82 2.55 13.10 -23.24
N HIS A 83 1.40 13.30 -22.60
CA HIS A 83 0.56 14.49 -22.75
C HIS A 83 0.99 15.67 -21.86
N GLY A 84 2.14 15.58 -21.18
CA GLY A 84 2.69 16.66 -20.39
C GLY A 84 2.00 16.90 -19.04
N CYS A 85 1.25 15.91 -18.53
CA CYS A 85 0.59 15.98 -17.23
C CYS A 85 1.50 15.46 -16.10
N SER A 86 1.35 16.00 -14.90
CA SER A 86 1.82 15.36 -13.67
C SER A 86 0.80 14.32 -13.21
N VAL A 87 1.25 13.31 -12.44
CA VAL A 87 0.41 12.15 -12.10
C VAL A 87 0.27 11.98 -10.58
N VAL A 88 -0.97 11.89 -10.13
CA VAL A 88 -1.37 11.39 -8.81
C VAL A 88 -1.87 9.97 -8.99
N LEU A 89 -1.17 8.99 -8.44
CA LEU A 89 -1.41 7.58 -8.69
C LEU A 89 -1.84 6.86 -7.43
N GLU A 90 -2.90 6.06 -7.53
CA GLU A 90 -3.27 5.14 -6.45
C GLU A 90 -2.21 4.07 -6.22
N LYS A 91 -2.17 3.57 -4.98
CA LYS A 91 -1.27 2.48 -4.62
C LYS A 91 -1.82 1.11 -5.11
N PRO A 92 -0.94 0.13 -5.34
CA PRO A 92 0.51 0.23 -5.40
C PRO A 92 0.98 0.95 -6.66
N LEU A 93 2.25 1.38 -6.69
CA LEU A 93 2.82 2.07 -7.86
C LEU A 93 2.59 1.26 -9.16
N ALA A 94 2.78 -0.07 -9.11
CA ALA A 94 2.50 -1.00 -10.20
C ALA A 94 2.36 -2.44 -9.67
N GLY A 95 1.94 -3.37 -10.52
CA GLY A 95 1.86 -4.79 -10.22
C GLY A 95 3.24 -5.46 -10.05
N CYS A 96 4.27 -4.95 -10.72
CA CYS A 96 5.64 -5.46 -10.63
C CYS A 96 6.69 -4.35 -10.68
N GLU A 97 7.93 -4.67 -10.29
CA GLU A 97 9.05 -3.70 -10.29
C GLU A 97 9.37 -3.18 -11.68
N ALA A 98 9.28 -4.01 -12.72
CA ALA A 98 9.57 -3.60 -14.09
C ALA A 98 8.62 -2.48 -14.56
N ASP A 99 7.33 -2.61 -14.30
CA ASP A 99 6.33 -1.60 -14.62
C ASP A 99 6.51 -0.34 -13.77
N ALA A 100 6.84 -0.49 -12.49
CA ALA A 100 7.16 0.63 -11.62
C ALA A 100 8.34 1.45 -12.17
N ARG A 101 9.41 0.80 -12.60
CA ARG A 101 10.57 1.47 -13.23
C ARG A 101 10.23 2.12 -14.56
N ALA A 102 9.35 1.51 -15.36
CA ALA A 102 8.89 2.10 -16.62
C ALA A 102 8.10 3.41 -16.38
N ILE A 103 7.24 3.44 -15.37
CA ILE A 103 6.53 4.66 -14.94
C ILE A 103 7.53 5.77 -14.55
N LEU A 104 8.56 5.43 -13.75
CA LEU A 104 9.57 6.41 -13.36
C LEU A 104 10.36 6.94 -14.56
N ALA A 105 10.76 6.06 -15.48
CA ALA A 105 11.48 6.46 -16.69
C ALA A 105 10.64 7.39 -17.58
N ALA A 106 9.34 7.13 -17.72
CA ALA A 106 8.41 7.99 -18.46
C ALA A 106 8.24 9.36 -17.78
N ARG A 107 8.11 9.40 -16.46
CA ARG A 107 8.08 10.63 -15.66
C ARG A 107 9.33 11.47 -15.88
N ASP A 108 10.52 10.84 -15.78
CA ASP A 108 11.80 11.54 -15.91
C ASP A 108 11.99 12.11 -17.31
N LYS A 109 11.64 11.33 -18.34
CA LYS A 109 11.65 11.78 -19.73
C LYS A 109 10.75 12.99 -19.96
N ALA A 110 9.59 13.03 -19.31
CA ALA A 110 8.62 14.11 -19.42
C ALA A 110 8.97 15.34 -18.53
N GLY A 111 9.88 15.20 -17.56
CA GLY A 111 10.19 16.23 -16.57
C GLY A 111 8.98 16.60 -15.70
N LYS A 112 8.13 15.61 -15.37
CA LYS A 112 6.89 15.81 -14.62
C LYS A 112 6.96 15.24 -13.21
N LEU A 113 5.95 15.52 -12.39
CA LEU A 113 5.85 15.03 -11.03
C LEU A 113 5.00 13.75 -10.97
N LEU A 114 5.38 12.84 -10.08
CA LEU A 114 4.63 11.63 -9.73
C LEU A 114 4.45 11.57 -8.22
N ASN A 115 3.22 11.39 -7.78
CA ASN A 115 2.84 11.21 -6.40
C ASN A 115 2.00 9.93 -6.23
N VAL A 116 2.34 9.06 -5.27
CA VAL A 116 1.67 7.76 -5.08
C VAL A 116 0.97 7.71 -3.74
N ASP A 117 -0.28 7.21 -3.69
CA ASP A 117 -1.14 7.27 -2.50
C ASP A 117 -0.83 6.21 -1.44
N TYR A 118 0.41 6.16 -0.96
CA TYR A 118 0.68 5.48 0.30
C TYR A 118 0.35 6.41 1.47
N GLN A 119 -0.90 6.40 1.91
CA GLN A 119 -1.52 7.36 2.84
C GLN A 119 -0.68 7.68 4.07
N MET A 120 0.03 6.69 4.65
CA MET A 120 0.87 6.92 5.84
C MET A 120 2.06 7.85 5.57
N CYS A 121 2.52 7.97 4.33
CA CYS A 121 3.59 8.92 3.96
C CYS A 121 3.12 10.38 4.04
N TYR A 122 1.82 10.62 3.98
CA TYR A 122 1.21 11.95 4.08
C TYR A 122 0.76 12.30 5.49
N ASP A 123 0.63 11.30 6.37
CA ASP A 123 0.14 11.50 7.73
C ASP A 123 1.12 12.38 8.53
N PRO A 124 0.67 13.50 9.11
CA PRO A 124 1.53 14.43 9.84
C PRO A 124 2.16 13.79 11.08
N VAL A 125 1.48 12.81 11.70
CA VAL A 125 1.94 12.06 12.88
C VAL A 125 3.13 11.17 12.49
N ILE A 126 2.98 10.38 11.43
CA ILE A 126 4.05 9.51 10.89
C ILE A 126 5.24 10.34 10.42
N ARG A 127 4.98 11.46 9.74
CA ARG A 127 6.03 12.37 9.26
C ARG A 127 6.78 13.06 10.40
N ALA A 128 6.09 13.40 11.49
CA ALA A 128 6.75 13.95 12.66
C ALA A 128 7.70 12.93 13.29
N ALA A 129 7.23 11.70 13.50
CA ALA A 129 8.07 10.62 14.01
C ALA A 129 9.26 10.30 13.08
N LYS A 130 9.04 10.34 11.74
CA LYS A 130 10.12 10.18 10.75
C LYS A 130 11.17 11.27 10.86
N ARG A 131 10.78 12.55 10.98
CA ARG A 131 11.75 13.64 11.18
C ARG A 131 12.58 13.45 12.45
N ASP A 132 11.96 13.02 13.55
CA ASP A 132 12.66 12.74 14.79
C ASP A 132 13.62 11.55 14.67
N ALA A 133 13.21 10.50 13.95
CA ALA A 133 14.07 9.36 13.61
C ALA A 133 15.29 9.82 12.76
N ASP A 134 15.05 10.61 11.72
CA ASP A 134 16.09 11.12 10.83
C ASP A 134 17.04 12.10 11.52
N SER A 135 16.57 12.80 12.55
CA SER A 135 17.41 13.66 13.40
C SER A 135 18.36 12.89 14.34
N GLY A 136 18.18 11.56 14.44
CA GLY A 136 18.90 10.70 15.37
C GLY A 136 18.38 10.74 16.82
N LEU A 137 17.21 11.33 17.06
CA LEU A 137 16.61 11.43 18.40
C LEU A 137 16.47 10.06 19.06
N PHE A 138 16.12 9.03 18.28
CA PHE A 138 15.90 7.67 18.77
C PHE A 138 17.17 6.78 18.71
N GLY A 139 18.26 7.26 18.13
CA GLY A 139 19.45 6.46 17.79
C GLY A 139 19.22 5.63 16.52
N ALA A 140 20.08 4.64 16.27
CA ALA A 140 19.94 3.78 15.10
C ALA A 140 18.70 2.87 15.18
N PRO A 141 18.04 2.59 14.06
CA PRO A 141 16.94 1.62 14.02
C PRO A 141 17.50 0.19 14.21
N LEU A 142 16.83 -0.62 15.03
CA LEU A 142 17.21 -1.99 15.36
C LEU A 142 16.30 -3.01 14.69
N ASP A 143 15.00 -2.90 14.93
CA ASP A 143 13.99 -3.74 14.31
C ASP A 143 12.65 -3.03 14.18
N MET A 144 11.89 -3.42 13.17
CA MET A 144 10.56 -2.93 12.88
C MET A 144 9.65 -4.11 12.59
N LYS A 145 8.53 -4.23 13.30
CA LYS A 145 7.60 -5.31 13.09
C LYS A 145 6.15 -4.85 13.01
N VAL A 146 5.40 -5.54 12.16
CA VAL A 146 4.00 -5.27 11.85
C VAL A 146 3.19 -6.56 11.84
N ILE A 147 1.99 -6.50 12.37
CA ILE A 147 0.96 -7.53 12.20
C ILE A 147 -0.36 -6.90 11.78
N VAL A 148 -1.01 -7.49 10.76
CA VAL A 148 -2.34 -7.11 10.30
C VAL A 148 -3.11 -8.36 9.88
N LEU A 149 -4.24 -8.62 10.52
CA LEU A 149 -5.10 -9.75 10.18
C LEU A 149 -6.47 -9.20 9.79
N TRP A 150 -6.72 -9.11 8.48
CA TRP A 150 -7.93 -8.52 7.92
C TRP A 150 -8.71 -9.55 7.09
N PRO A 151 -9.69 -10.25 7.66
CA PRO A 151 -10.50 -11.22 6.92
C PRO A 151 -11.08 -10.65 5.63
N ARG A 152 -11.06 -11.44 4.54
CA ARG A 152 -11.64 -11.08 3.25
C ARG A 152 -12.53 -12.21 2.73
N GLY A 153 -13.78 -11.85 2.43
CA GLY A 153 -14.76 -12.79 1.87
C GLY A 153 -14.68 -12.94 0.36
N PHE A 154 -15.49 -13.86 -0.17
CA PHE A 154 -15.56 -14.18 -1.60
C PHE A 154 -15.95 -12.98 -2.46
N THR A 155 -16.72 -12.04 -1.93
CA THR A 155 -17.06 -10.79 -2.63
C THR A 155 -15.85 -9.93 -2.97
N TYR A 156 -14.75 -10.06 -2.19
CA TYR A 156 -13.49 -9.38 -2.52
C TYR A 156 -12.82 -10.01 -3.74
N TYR A 157 -12.73 -11.34 -3.80
CA TYR A 157 -12.07 -12.06 -4.90
C TYR A 157 -12.95 -12.18 -6.15
N GLY A 158 -14.27 -12.20 -5.98
CA GLY A 158 -15.27 -12.30 -7.06
C GLY A 158 -15.69 -10.98 -7.72
N ARG A 159 -14.90 -9.92 -7.59
CA ARG A 159 -15.19 -8.62 -8.21
C ARG A 159 -15.28 -8.69 -9.72
N SER A 160 -16.22 -7.93 -10.30
CA SER A 160 -16.42 -7.86 -11.75
C SER A 160 -15.19 -7.43 -12.56
N THR A 161 -14.26 -6.74 -11.92
CA THR A 161 -12.99 -6.30 -12.52
C THR A 161 -11.93 -7.41 -12.57
N HIS A 162 -12.18 -8.58 -11.98
CA HIS A 162 -11.40 -9.82 -12.05
C HIS A 162 -9.88 -9.72 -11.79
N TRP A 163 -9.42 -8.69 -11.08
CA TRP A 163 -7.99 -8.51 -10.78
C TRP A 163 -7.58 -9.09 -9.41
N ALA A 164 -8.55 -9.25 -8.48
CA ALA A 164 -8.25 -9.66 -7.11
C ALA A 164 -7.68 -11.09 -7.07
N GLY A 165 -6.53 -11.26 -6.41
CA GLY A 165 -5.82 -12.52 -6.28
C GLY A 165 -5.13 -13.04 -7.55
N ARG A 166 -5.07 -12.25 -8.63
CA ARG A 166 -4.45 -12.64 -9.90
C ARG A 166 -2.99 -12.19 -9.99
N LYS A 167 -2.18 -12.97 -10.73
CA LYS A 167 -0.81 -12.58 -11.12
C LYS A 167 -0.83 -11.67 -12.36
N TYR A 168 -1.68 -12.00 -13.32
CA TYR A 168 -1.86 -11.26 -14.56
C TYR A 168 -3.34 -11.09 -14.89
N ASP A 169 -3.68 -10.07 -15.66
CA ASP A 169 -5.01 -9.95 -16.27
C ASP A 169 -5.11 -10.77 -17.56
N SER A 170 -6.26 -10.71 -18.23
CA SER A 170 -6.51 -11.44 -19.49
C SER A 170 -5.58 -11.02 -20.64
N ASP A 171 -5.03 -9.83 -20.58
CA ASP A 171 -4.15 -9.26 -21.61
C ASP A 171 -2.66 -9.47 -21.27
N GLY A 172 -2.38 -10.21 -20.17
CA GLY A 172 -1.01 -10.51 -19.72
C GLY A 172 -0.34 -9.37 -18.96
N ARG A 173 -1.07 -8.32 -18.57
CA ARG A 173 -0.51 -7.22 -17.77
C ARG A 173 -0.37 -7.64 -16.31
N ALA A 174 0.73 -7.22 -15.68
CA ALA A 174 1.03 -7.58 -14.29
C ALA A 174 0.04 -6.95 -13.31
N VAL A 175 -0.58 -7.77 -12.47
CA VAL A 175 -1.45 -7.39 -11.36
C VAL A 175 -0.78 -7.70 -10.03
N PHE A 176 -0.41 -8.96 -9.83
CA PHE A 176 0.18 -9.51 -8.61
C PHE A 176 -0.56 -9.06 -7.32
N ASP A 177 -1.91 -8.97 -7.40
CA ASP A 177 -2.70 -8.63 -6.22
C ASP A 177 -2.52 -9.68 -5.14
N SER A 178 -2.18 -9.22 -3.95
CA SER A 178 -1.98 -10.06 -2.77
C SER A 178 -2.22 -9.27 -1.49
N VAL A 179 -2.24 -9.96 -0.37
CA VAL A 179 -2.40 -9.29 0.93
C VAL A 179 -1.36 -8.19 1.14
N LEU A 180 -0.09 -8.37 0.70
CA LEU A 180 0.97 -7.37 0.84
C LEU A 180 1.01 -6.33 -0.28
N ASN A 181 0.55 -6.67 -1.50
CA ASN A 181 0.58 -5.72 -2.61
C ASN A 181 -0.61 -4.76 -2.63
N ASN A 182 -1.69 -5.06 -1.91
CA ASN A 182 -2.89 -4.23 -1.94
C ASN A 182 -3.39 -3.85 -0.54
N ALA A 183 -4.06 -4.76 0.16
CA ALA A 183 -4.80 -4.40 1.37
C ALA A 183 -3.89 -3.91 2.50
N THR A 184 -2.74 -4.55 2.70
CA THR A 184 -1.78 -4.21 3.76
C THR A 184 -0.52 -3.51 3.25
N ALA A 185 -0.51 -3.09 1.99
CA ALA A 185 0.61 -2.41 1.34
C ALA A 185 1.11 -1.18 2.11
N HIS A 186 0.20 -0.42 2.70
CA HIS A 186 0.53 0.75 3.50
C HIS A 186 1.47 0.45 4.67
N TYR A 187 1.39 -0.74 5.27
CA TYR A 187 2.16 -1.09 6.47
C TYR A 187 3.56 -1.57 6.13
N LEU A 188 3.73 -2.33 5.04
CA LEU A 188 5.06 -2.62 4.50
C LEU A 188 5.73 -1.32 4.03
N MET A 189 4.99 -0.47 3.30
CA MET A 189 5.50 0.82 2.86
C MET A 189 5.88 1.73 4.03
N ASN A 190 5.11 1.71 5.14
CA ASN A 190 5.45 2.52 6.30
C ASN A 190 6.79 2.13 6.93
N MET A 191 7.12 0.84 7.03
CA MET A 191 8.45 0.41 7.49
C MET A 191 9.56 0.93 6.56
N LEU A 192 9.38 0.76 5.25
CA LEU A 192 10.33 1.24 4.24
C LEU A 192 10.44 2.76 4.19
N PHE A 193 9.34 3.47 4.43
CA PHE A 193 9.34 4.92 4.58
C PHE A 193 10.13 5.36 5.83
N MET A 194 9.93 4.68 6.96
CA MET A 194 10.64 5.00 8.21
C MET A 194 12.15 4.74 8.11
N THR A 195 12.58 3.69 7.39
CA THR A 195 14.01 3.42 7.16
C THR A 195 14.60 4.28 6.03
N GLY A 196 13.78 4.66 5.04
CA GLY A 196 14.22 5.41 3.87
C GLY A 196 15.09 4.62 2.89
N ALA A 197 15.11 3.27 2.99
CA ALA A 197 16.00 2.39 2.23
C ALA A 197 15.24 1.15 1.69
N PRO A 198 15.76 0.49 0.65
CA PRO A 198 15.18 -0.75 0.14
C PRO A 198 15.27 -1.90 1.16
N ALA A 199 14.38 -2.88 0.98
CA ALA A 199 14.48 -4.15 1.69
C ALA A 199 15.57 -5.02 1.07
N GLU A 200 16.47 -5.55 1.90
CA GLU A 200 17.56 -6.45 1.56
C GLU A 200 17.40 -7.77 2.31
N ASP A 201 18.12 -8.83 1.91
CA ASP A 201 18.09 -10.16 2.54
C ASP A 201 16.68 -10.71 2.79
N VAL A 202 15.80 -10.50 1.82
CA VAL A 202 14.39 -10.84 1.93
C VAL A 202 14.20 -12.35 1.98
N SER A 203 13.54 -12.81 3.04
CA SER A 203 13.06 -14.18 3.19
C SER A 203 11.57 -14.16 3.58
N CYS A 204 10.79 -15.09 3.05
CA CYS A 204 9.35 -15.09 3.29
C CYS A 204 8.73 -16.49 3.28
N ARG A 205 7.52 -16.55 3.81
CA ARG A 205 6.59 -17.67 3.62
C ARG A 205 5.26 -17.09 3.16
N THR A 206 4.74 -17.64 2.09
CA THR A 206 3.46 -17.22 1.49
C THR A 206 2.54 -18.41 1.37
N PHE A 207 1.28 -18.22 1.78
CA PHE A 207 0.27 -19.27 1.78
C PHE A 207 -1.04 -18.75 1.17
N ARG A 208 -1.91 -19.67 0.75
CA ARG A 208 -3.25 -19.34 0.28
C ARG A 208 -4.29 -20.34 0.78
N ALA A 209 -5.39 -19.82 1.30
CA ALA A 209 -6.60 -20.57 1.68
C ALA A 209 -7.71 -20.41 0.63
N ASN A 210 -7.63 -19.36 -0.19
CA ASN A 210 -8.58 -19.08 -1.25
C ASN A 210 -8.08 -19.59 -2.62
N ASP A 211 -9.01 -19.78 -3.56
CA ASP A 211 -8.69 -20.13 -4.95
C ASP A 211 -8.21 -18.89 -5.71
N ILE A 212 -6.96 -18.52 -5.47
CA ILE A 212 -6.27 -17.37 -6.05
C ILE A 212 -4.91 -17.79 -6.60
N GLU A 213 -4.35 -16.99 -7.50
CA GLU A 213 -3.03 -17.26 -8.10
C GLU A 213 -1.86 -16.77 -7.23
N THR A 214 -2.15 -15.81 -6.35
CA THR A 214 -1.17 -15.19 -5.45
C THR A 214 -1.25 -15.76 -4.03
N TYR A 215 -1.19 -14.92 -3.01
CA TYR A 215 -1.27 -15.35 -1.62
C TYR A 215 -2.17 -14.41 -0.80
N ASP A 216 -2.91 -15.00 0.14
CA ASP A 216 -3.73 -14.30 1.12
C ASP A 216 -3.13 -14.27 2.53
N THR A 217 -2.01 -14.96 2.71
CA THR A 217 -1.26 -15.00 3.96
C THR A 217 0.24 -14.89 3.67
N ALA A 218 0.94 -14.02 4.38
CA ALA A 218 2.38 -13.84 4.23
C ALA A 218 3.08 -13.52 5.55
N VAL A 219 4.27 -14.08 5.72
CA VAL A 219 5.24 -13.68 6.73
C VAL A 219 6.55 -13.37 6.02
N MET A 220 7.09 -12.18 6.22
CA MET A 220 8.34 -11.74 5.60
C MET A 220 9.32 -11.24 6.66
N LYS A 221 10.59 -11.55 6.43
CA LYS A 221 11.76 -10.97 7.11
C LYS A 221 12.64 -10.31 6.07
N ALA A 222 13.24 -9.20 6.43
CA ALA A 222 14.22 -8.49 5.62
C ALA A 222 15.15 -7.66 6.50
N THR A 223 16.11 -7.00 5.88
CA THR A 223 16.84 -5.88 6.49
C THR A 223 16.58 -4.61 5.67
N SER A 224 16.68 -3.44 6.29
CA SER A 224 16.61 -2.14 5.61
C SER A 224 17.33 -1.09 6.46
N ALA A 225 18.33 -0.39 5.89
CA ALA A 225 19.18 0.56 6.60
C ALA A 225 19.76 -0.01 7.91
N GLY A 226 20.11 -1.29 7.94
CA GLY A 226 20.63 -1.99 9.11
C GLY A 226 19.58 -2.48 10.13
N ALA A 227 18.32 -2.06 10.01
CA ALA A 227 17.22 -2.55 10.83
C ALA A 227 16.69 -3.89 10.31
N LYS A 228 16.27 -4.76 11.22
CA LYS A 228 15.49 -5.96 10.87
C LYS A 228 14.04 -5.56 10.61
N LEU A 229 13.45 -6.06 9.53
CA LEU A 229 12.04 -5.90 9.22
C LEU A 229 11.32 -7.23 9.40
N PHE A 230 10.15 -7.20 10.02
CA PHE A 230 9.26 -8.35 10.17
C PHE A 230 7.81 -7.95 9.93
N ILE A 231 7.11 -8.65 9.04
CA ILE A 231 5.68 -8.43 8.80
C ILE A 231 4.93 -9.75 8.70
N ALA A 232 3.82 -9.86 9.43
CA ALA A 232 2.89 -10.98 9.38
C ALA A 232 1.48 -10.48 9.02
N VAL A 233 0.92 -10.97 7.93
CA VAL A 233 -0.38 -10.49 7.42
C VAL A 233 -1.23 -11.64 6.88
N SER A 234 -2.55 -11.53 7.05
CA SER A 234 -3.47 -12.52 6.48
C SER A 234 -4.86 -11.96 6.20
N HIS A 235 -5.49 -12.51 5.15
CA HIS A 235 -6.91 -12.40 4.85
C HIS A 235 -7.70 -13.67 5.24
N ALA A 236 -7.00 -14.73 5.62
CA ALA A 236 -7.56 -16.06 5.87
C ALA A 236 -7.66 -16.40 7.37
N VAL A 237 -7.94 -15.40 8.20
CA VAL A 237 -8.27 -15.58 9.63
C VAL A 237 -9.78 -15.45 9.84
N ARG A 238 -10.29 -15.98 10.94
CA ARG A 238 -11.70 -15.85 11.30
C ARG A 238 -12.08 -14.37 11.53
N PRO A 239 -13.33 -13.97 11.28
CA PRO A 239 -13.79 -12.59 11.50
C PRO A 239 -13.58 -12.07 12.94
N ASP A 240 -13.79 -12.95 13.93
CA ASP A 240 -13.60 -12.64 15.36
C ASP A 240 -12.12 -12.63 15.81
N GLU A 241 -11.20 -13.09 14.96
CA GLU A 241 -9.75 -13.04 15.15
C GLU A 241 -9.09 -11.86 14.39
N LYS A 242 -9.91 -10.95 13.86
CA LYS A 242 -9.43 -9.76 13.17
C LYS A 242 -8.46 -8.99 14.07
N GLN A 243 -7.29 -8.63 13.51
CA GLN A 243 -6.32 -7.74 14.15
C GLN A 243 -6.14 -6.50 13.30
N GLU A 244 -6.51 -5.35 13.86
CA GLU A 244 -6.19 -4.05 13.27
C GLU A 244 -4.67 -3.84 13.26
N PRO A 245 -4.14 -2.97 12.40
CA PRO A 245 -2.71 -2.78 12.30
C PRO A 245 -2.06 -2.49 13.63
N MET A 246 -1.07 -3.29 13.96
CA MET A 246 -0.19 -3.05 15.10
C MET A 246 1.24 -3.07 14.61
N PHE A 247 2.01 -2.04 14.98
CA PHE A 247 3.42 -1.99 14.67
C PHE A 247 4.24 -1.51 15.86
N GLU A 248 5.45 -2.04 15.95
CA GLU A 248 6.44 -1.73 16.94
C GLU A 248 7.79 -1.53 16.23
N TYR A 249 8.35 -0.33 16.34
CA TYR A 249 9.63 0.04 15.75
C TYR A 249 10.61 0.35 16.86
N ARG A 250 11.60 -0.51 17.04
CA ARG A 250 12.60 -0.40 18.06
C ARG A 250 13.86 0.26 17.52
N TYR A 251 14.29 1.28 18.23
CA TYR A 251 15.53 2.01 18.04
C TYR A 251 16.43 1.83 19.27
N GLU A 252 17.69 2.24 19.20
CA GLU A 252 18.63 2.14 20.32
C GLU A 252 18.12 2.82 21.62
N LYS A 253 17.40 3.94 21.50
CA LYS A 253 17.02 4.79 22.63
C LYS A 253 15.51 4.82 22.91
N ALA A 254 14.68 4.31 21.99
CA ALA A 254 13.23 4.39 22.08
C ALA A 254 12.52 3.26 21.33
N VAL A 255 11.28 3.02 21.70
CA VAL A 255 10.36 2.14 20.95
C VAL A 255 9.15 2.94 20.53
N LEU A 256 8.87 2.97 19.24
CA LEU A 256 7.68 3.59 18.65
C LEU A 256 6.59 2.53 18.53
N ARG A 257 5.37 2.84 19.00
CA ARG A 257 4.24 1.88 19.00
C ARG A 257 2.97 2.48 18.46
N TYR A 258 2.26 1.66 17.70
CA TYR A 258 0.92 1.92 17.22
C TYR A 258 0.08 0.64 17.30
N GLY A 259 -1.20 0.80 17.67
CA GLY A 259 -2.09 -0.35 17.80
C GLY A 259 -1.90 -1.10 19.11
N ARG A 260 -2.74 -2.12 19.33
CA ARG A 260 -2.68 -3.03 20.47
C ARG A 260 -3.25 -4.40 20.09
N PRO A 261 -2.90 -5.48 20.81
CA PRO A 261 -3.55 -6.77 20.66
C PRO A 261 -5.05 -6.68 20.96
N GLY A 262 -5.86 -7.50 20.25
CA GLY A 262 -7.29 -7.63 20.55
C GLY A 262 -8.22 -6.76 19.69
N GLY A 263 -7.74 -6.26 18.55
CA GLY A 263 -8.61 -5.77 17.48
C GLY A 263 -9.06 -4.32 17.55
N GLU A 264 -9.03 -3.64 18.69
CA GLU A 264 -9.35 -2.22 18.72
C GLU A 264 -8.22 -1.37 18.15
N ARG A 265 -8.57 -0.46 17.25
CA ARG A 265 -7.62 0.48 16.68
C ARG A 265 -7.19 1.48 17.76
N ARG A 266 -6.00 1.30 18.33
CA ARG A 266 -5.35 2.39 19.06
C ARG A 266 -4.96 3.44 18.02
N LYS A 267 -5.47 4.64 18.14
CA LYS A 267 -5.20 5.70 17.18
C LYS A 267 -3.85 6.39 17.43
N GLU A 268 -3.34 6.30 18.61
CA GLU A 268 -2.17 7.06 19.06
C GLU A 268 -0.86 6.40 18.66
N PHE A 269 0.03 7.17 18.07
CA PHE A 269 1.42 6.80 17.77
C PHE A 269 2.33 7.40 18.83
N THR A 270 3.06 6.56 19.56
CA THR A 270 3.85 6.99 20.72
C THR A 270 5.29 6.47 20.61
N ALA A 271 6.25 7.27 21.06
CA ALA A 271 7.63 6.83 21.31
C ALA A 271 7.86 6.80 22.83
N THR A 272 8.28 5.64 23.35
CA THR A 272 8.69 5.46 24.75
C THR A 272 10.20 5.26 24.77
N PHE A 273 10.92 6.15 25.45
CA PHE A 273 12.38 6.08 25.58
C PHE A 273 12.80 5.10 26.68
N ASN A 274 14.04 4.62 26.61
CA ASN A 274 14.64 3.70 27.60
C ASN A 274 14.72 4.32 29.01
N ASP A 275 14.72 5.66 29.12
CA ASP A 275 14.70 6.39 30.40
C ASP A 275 13.29 6.67 30.95
N GLY A 276 12.25 6.15 30.27
CA GLY A 276 10.85 6.28 30.67
C GLY A 276 10.15 7.53 30.14
N ARG A 277 10.83 8.44 29.45
CA ARG A 277 10.16 9.56 28.76
C ARG A 277 9.27 9.06 27.64
N GLU A 278 8.19 9.78 27.37
CA GLU A 278 7.31 9.50 26.26
C GLU A 278 7.07 10.73 25.39
N ILE A 279 6.92 10.49 24.08
CA ILE A 279 6.42 11.45 23.11
C ILE A 279 5.16 10.85 22.49
N SER A 280 4.02 11.54 22.62
CA SER A 280 2.84 11.23 21.81
C SER A 280 2.84 12.10 20.56
N TYR A 281 2.77 11.44 19.40
CA TYR A 281 2.64 12.12 18.10
C TYR A 281 1.17 12.40 17.75
N GLY A 282 0.23 11.84 18.52
CA GLY A 282 -1.19 11.95 18.27
C GLY A 282 -1.76 10.78 17.48
N SER A 283 -2.94 10.98 16.94
CA SER A 283 -3.71 9.94 16.25
C SER A 283 -3.30 9.84 14.78
N VAL A 284 -2.93 8.65 14.34
CA VAL A 284 -2.77 8.34 12.91
C VAL A 284 -4.16 8.26 12.28
N GLU A 285 -4.43 9.11 11.32
CA GLU A 285 -5.72 9.21 10.65
C GLU A 285 -5.69 8.52 9.28
N GLN A 286 -6.87 8.10 8.80
CA GLN A 286 -7.03 7.72 7.41
C GLN A 286 -7.19 9.00 6.58
N LEU A 287 -6.08 9.48 6.04
CA LEU A 287 -6.06 10.65 5.18
C LEU A 287 -6.29 10.21 3.73
N TYR A 288 -7.52 10.39 3.26
CA TYR A 288 -7.83 10.20 1.83
C TYR A 288 -7.41 11.44 1.05
N ILE A 289 -6.83 11.22 -0.16
CA ILE A 289 -6.56 12.26 -1.16
C ILE A 289 -5.55 13.36 -0.77
N GLU A 290 -4.77 13.20 0.31
CA GLU A 290 -3.69 14.16 0.65
C GLU A 290 -2.57 14.18 -0.42
N ASN A 291 -2.41 13.12 -1.16
CA ASN A 291 -1.56 13.04 -2.34
C ASN A 291 -1.92 14.12 -3.39
N LEU A 292 -3.21 14.35 -3.64
CA LEU A 292 -3.65 15.42 -4.54
C LEU A 292 -3.21 16.81 -4.03
N TRP A 293 -3.42 17.09 -2.74
CA TRP A 293 -3.06 18.41 -2.19
C TRP A 293 -1.56 18.62 -2.14
N ASN A 294 -0.79 17.59 -1.87
CA ASN A 294 0.67 17.64 -1.95
C ASN A 294 1.14 17.88 -3.41
N MET A 295 0.49 17.28 -4.42
CA MET A 295 0.77 17.56 -5.83
C MET A 295 0.50 19.03 -6.17
N VAL A 296 -0.63 19.58 -5.73
CA VAL A 296 -0.99 20.99 -5.95
C VAL A 296 0.05 21.93 -5.31
N ASP A 297 0.45 21.65 -4.07
CA ASP A 297 1.46 22.44 -3.36
C ASP A 297 2.84 22.31 -4.05
N ALA A 298 3.19 21.12 -4.54
CA ALA A 298 4.45 20.93 -5.29
C ALA A 298 4.49 21.72 -6.59
N LEU A 299 3.39 21.73 -7.35
CA LEU A 299 3.30 22.48 -8.60
C LEU A 299 3.32 24.01 -8.39
N ARG A 300 2.75 24.49 -7.32
CA ARG A 300 2.62 25.95 -7.06
C ARG A 300 3.76 26.54 -6.27
N LEU A 301 4.25 25.81 -5.30
CA LEU A 301 5.19 26.31 -4.29
C LEU A 301 6.56 25.63 -4.36
N GLY A 302 6.71 24.61 -5.22
CA GLY A 302 7.93 23.81 -5.28
C GLY A 302 8.17 22.97 -4.02
N THR A 303 7.11 22.68 -3.25
CA THR A 303 7.26 21.82 -2.05
C THR A 303 7.60 20.39 -2.47
N PRO A 304 8.34 19.63 -1.63
CA PRO A 304 8.66 18.25 -1.95
C PRO A 304 7.42 17.38 -2.12
N ILE A 305 7.47 16.47 -3.08
CA ILE A 305 6.55 15.32 -3.16
C ILE A 305 6.87 14.37 -2.00
N LEU A 306 5.86 14.05 -1.19
CA LEU A 306 6.05 13.29 0.06
C LEU A 306 6.20 11.78 -0.18
N CYS A 307 5.46 11.24 -1.16
CA CYS A 307 5.59 9.86 -1.60
C CYS A 307 5.76 9.83 -3.11
N GLY A 308 6.95 10.22 -3.57
CA GLY A 308 7.32 10.19 -4.98
C GLY A 308 7.58 8.77 -5.49
N GLY A 309 7.90 8.69 -6.78
CA GLY A 309 8.12 7.41 -7.44
C GLY A 309 9.26 6.59 -6.81
N GLU A 310 10.36 7.22 -6.39
CA GLU A 310 11.50 6.55 -5.75
C GLU A 310 11.09 5.95 -4.40
N THR A 311 10.34 6.70 -3.61
CA THR A 311 9.82 6.21 -2.32
C THR A 311 8.86 5.05 -2.54
N ALA A 312 7.92 5.17 -3.48
CA ALA A 312 6.96 4.12 -3.79
C ALA A 312 7.62 2.88 -4.42
N LEU A 313 8.74 3.04 -5.14
CA LEU A 313 9.50 1.95 -5.72
C LEU A 313 10.04 0.98 -4.66
N LEU A 314 10.36 1.45 -3.47
CA LEU A 314 10.83 0.59 -2.37
C LEU A 314 9.86 -0.57 -2.07
N HIS A 315 8.56 -0.30 -2.12
CA HIS A 315 7.54 -1.34 -1.94
C HIS A 315 7.55 -2.36 -3.09
N ALA A 316 7.59 -1.90 -4.34
CA ALA A 316 7.62 -2.77 -5.50
C ALA A 316 8.90 -3.66 -5.51
N GLN A 317 10.05 -3.12 -5.10
CA GLN A 317 11.30 -3.85 -4.94
C GLN A 317 11.23 -4.92 -3.85
N ALA A 318 10.64 -4.60 -2.70
CA ALA A 318 10.46 -5.57 -1.62
C ALA A 318 9.60 -6.76 -2.06
N LEU A 319 8.50 -6.50 -2.77
CA LEU A 319 7.63 -7.54 -3.30
C LEU A 319 8.30 -8.35 -4.42
N GLU A 320 9.11 -7.71 -5.25
CA GLU A 320 9.90 -8.44 -6.26
C GLU A 320 10.92 -9.38 -5.61
N SER A 321 11.60 -8.93 -4.56
CA SER A 321 12.52 -9.75 -3.78
C SER A 321 11.81 -10.93 -3.13
N MET A 322 10.58 -10.74 -2.61
CA MET A 322 9.74 -11.85 -2.12
C MET A 322 9.40 -12.85 -3.24
N ARG A 323 9.02 -12.38 -4.42
CA ARG A 323 8.70 -13.26 -5.57
C ARG A 323 9.91 -14.08 -6.00
N ARG A 324 11.10 -13.50 -6.01
CA ARG A 324 12.35 -14.23 -6.28
C ARG A 324 12.69 -15.26 -5.22
N ALA A 325 12.49 -14.91 -3.94
CA ALA A 325 12.76 -15.81 -2.82
C ALA A 325 11.73 -16.96 -2.71
N LYS A 326 10.46 -16.69 -3.04
CA LYS A 326 9.34 -17.64 -2.98
C LYS A 326 8.35 -17.37 -4.13
N PRO A 327 8.56 -17.94 -5.31
CA PRO A 327 7.74 -17.64 -6.49
C PRO A 327 6.30 -18.19 -6.40
N GLU A 328 6.08 -19.26 -5.62
CA GLU A 328 4.77 -19.87 -5.48
C GLU A 328 4.31 -19.90 -4.03
N ALA A 329 3.05 -19.52 -3.83
CA ALA A 329 2.38 -19.64 -2.55
C ALA A 329 2.00 -21.09 -2.26
N VAL A 330 2.19 -21.54 -1.03
CA VAL A 330 1.81 -22.88 -0.60
C VAL A 330 0.31 -22.90 -0.28
N PRO A 331 -0.50 -23.74 -0.93
CA PRO A 331 -1.92 -23.88 -0.57
C PRO A 331 -2.04 -24.55 0.80
N PHE A 332 -2.94 -24.03 1.64
CA PHE A 332 -3.32 -24.76 2.84
C PHE A 332 -4.07 -26.04 2.45
N PRO A 333 -3.79 -27.18 3.09
CA PRO A 333 -4.57 -28.40 2.89
C PRO A 333 -6.05 -28.18 3.18
N ALA A 334 -6.94 -28.73 2.35
CA ALA A 334 -8.38 -28.52 2.49
C ALA A 334 -8.94 -28.83 3.89
N ARG A 335 -8.34 -29.81 4.60
CA ARG A 335 -8.73 -30.16 5.99
C ARG A 335 -8.47 -29.07 7.03
N LEU A 336 -7.60 -28.08 6.71
CA LEU A 336 -7.29 -26.95 7.59
C LEU A 336 -8.11 -25.71 7.23
N VAL A 337 -8.81 -25.73 6.08
CA VAL A 337 -9.60 -24.60 5.60
C VAL A 337 -11.06 -24.81 5.99
N SER A 338 -11.58 -23.90 6.77
CA SER A 338 -13.00 -23.82 7.12
C SER A 338 -13.68 -22.73 6.28
N THR A 339 -15.00 -22.84 6.16
CA THR A 339 -15.81 -21.84 5.43
C THR A 339 -17.21 -21.73 6.03
N ASP A 340 -17.80 -20.53 5.96
CA ASP A 340 -19.21 -20.27 6.26
C ASP A 340 -20.04 -20.02 5.00
N GLY A 341 -19.46 -20.23 3.81
CA GLY A 341 -20.09 -19.95 2.52
C GLY A 341 -19.89 -18.50 2.04
N SER A 342 -19.36 -17.62 2.86
CA SER A 342 -19.02 -16.22 2.49
C SER A 342 -17.52 -15.97 2.42
N MET A 343 -16.71 -16.75 3.15
CA MET A 343 -15.26 -16.65 3.18
C MET A 343 -14.60 -17.97 3.62
N ASN A 344 -13.33 -18.06 3.34
CA ASN A 344 -12.44 -19.10 3.87
C ASN A 344 -11.54 -18.56 4.98
N TRP A 345 -11.27 -19.41 5.99
CA TRP A 345 -10.23 -19.17 7.00
C TRP A 345 -9.50 -20.46 7.35
N VAL A 346 -8.35 -20.33 8.01
CA VAL A 346 -7.58 -21.47 8.50
C VAL A 346 -7.60 -21.46 10.02
N GLU A 347 -8.03 -22.59 10.63
CA GLU A 347 -8.14 -22.72 12.07
C GLU A 347 -6.78 -22.55 12.74
N GLY A 348 -6.73 -21.72 13.80
CA GLY A 348 -5.51 -21.42 14.56
C GLY A 348 -4.47 -20.55 13.87
N LEU A 349 -4.75 -20.08 12.64
CA LEU A 349 -3.81 -19.26 11.87
C LEU A 349 -3.46 -17.95 12.57
N ALA A 350 -4.45 -17.28 13.15
CA ALA A 350 -4.21 -16.04 13.89
C ALA A 350 -3.22 -16.24 15.04
N GLY A 351 -3.40 -17.31 15.82
CA GLY A 351 -2.48 -17.68 16.90
C GLY A 351 -1.04 -17.92 16.41
N SER A 352 -0.90 -18.63 15.30
CA SER A 352 0.41 -18.87 14.67
C SER A 352 1.06 -17.60 14.15
N LEU A 353 0.31 -16.68 13.53
CA LEU A 353 0.82 -15.39 13.07
C LEU A 353 1.20 -14.47 14.24
N TRP A 354 0.46 -14.52 15.34
CA TRP A 354 0.86 -13.85 16.57
C TRP A 354 2.14 -14.44 17.19
N GLN A 355 2.33 -15.75 17.12
CA GLN A 355 3.59 -16.38 17.52
C GLN A 355 4.73 -15.91 16.62
N ALA A 356 4.54 -15.93 15.28
CA ALA A 356 5.50 -15.40 14.33
C ALA A 356 5.90 -13.96 14.66
N PHE A 357 4.91 -13.09 14.94
CA PHE A 357 5.14 -11.70 15.31
C PHE A 357 5.95 -11.53 16.61
N ARG A 358 5.69 -12.37 17.60
CA ARG A 358 6.43 -12.33 18.89
C ARG A 358 7.86 -12.86 18.79
N THR A 359 8.05 -13.92 17.99
CA THR A 359 9.35 -14.61 17.90
C THR A 359 10.19 -14.16 16.69
N GLU A 360 9.58 -13.42 15.77
CA GLU A 360 10.18 -13.00 14.49
C GLU A 360 10.72 -14.21 13.67
N GLN A 361 10.03 -15.35 13.79
CA GLN A 361 10.36 -16.57 13.07
C GLN A 361 9.43 -16.76 11.86
N LEU A 362 9.99 -17.30 10.77
CA LEU A 362 9.20 -17.73 9.63
C LEU A 362 8.57 -19.09 9.95
N PRO A 363 7.24 -19.22 9.82
CA PRO A 363 6.58 -20.49 10.05
C PRO A 363 6.76 -21.45 8.86
N GLU A 364 6.67 -22.75 9.13
CA GLU A 364 6.52 -23.79 8.12
C GLU A 364 5.10 -24.37 8.16
N LEU A 365 4.64 -24.94 7.06
CA LEU A 365 3.34 -25.61 7.01
C LEU A 365 3.51 -27.10 7.33
N GLY A 366 2.88 -27.51 8.41
CA GLY A 366 2.84 -28.90 8.86
C GLY A 366 1.46 -29.55 8.69
N GLU A 367 1.32 -30.74 9.26
CA GLU A 367 0.08 -31.50 9.19
C GLU A 367 -1.09 -30.80 9.91
N HIS A 368 -0.83 -30.13 11.02
CA HIS A 368 -1.83 -29.50 11.88
C HIS A 368 -1.90 -27.97 11.76
N GLY A 369 -1.25 -27.37 10.75
CA GLY A 369 -1.18 -25.94 10.55
C GLY A 369 0.24 -25.41 10.50
N LEU A 370 0.41 -24.12 10.75
CA LEU A 370 1.74 -23.51 10.80
C LEU A 370 2.46 -23.90 12.09
N TYR A 371 3.72 -24.25 11.99
CA TYR A 371 4.61 -24.53 13.10
C TYR A 371 5.94 -23.78 12.96
N PHE A 372 6.72 -23.72 14.02
CA PHE A 372 8.02 -23.06 14.06
C PHE A 372 9.11 -24.09 14.31
N PRO A 373 9.97 -24.35 13.31
CA PRO A 373 11.12 -25.24 13.51
C PRO A 373 12.01 -24.73 14.64
N GLU A 374 12.56 -25.66 15.44
CA GLU A 374 13.60 -25.30 16.40
C GLU A 374 14.79 -24.69 15.65
N GLN A 375 15.34 -23.62 16.19
CA GLN A 375 16.56 -23.03 15.62
C GLN A 375 17.73 -23.97 15.96
N THR A 376 18.25 -24.67 14.96
CA THR A 376 19.48 -25.48 15.05
C THR A 376 20.73 -24.61 15.05
#